data_c33c8195e00f07ff2cbfe9b1b9c2950a
#
_entry.id   c33c8195e00f07ff2cbfe9b1b9c2950a
#
_cell.length_a   1.000
_cell.length_b   1.000
_cell.length_c   1.000
_cell.angle_alpha   90.00
_cell.angle_beta   90.00
_cell.angle_gamma   90.00
#
_symmetry.space_group_name_H-M   'P 1'
#
loop_
_entity.id
_entity.type
_entity.pdbx_description
1 polymer ?
#
loop_
_entity_poly.entity_id
_entity_poly.type
_entity_poly.pdbx_seq_one_letter_code
_entity_poly.pdbx_strand_id
1 'polypeptide(L)'
;MSKQSSSYHVPVTYIYSVEGNIGSGKSTFVRFLKENLNDPNVVFVQEPVDVWETIKDKNGETILTKFYRSNEDYAFAFQMMAYISRLSILKKTILENPGKTIITERCVETDKNVFAKMLYDSGKIKEVEYQIYLKWFDEFSSYLHVDGTIYIYTTPQKCSDRVQKRNRTGESIPIEYLESCHRYHDAWLNNSNKPLLTLLNEFDVEEHEHMDKLEKFKKFINLNIKQ
;
A
#
# COMPACT_ATOMS: atom_id res chain seq x y z
N MET A 1 -9.77 43.46 -29.36
CA MET A 1 -10.39 42.28 -28.70
C MET A 1 -9.28 41.41 -28.12
N SER A 2 -9.01 41.59 -26.85
CA SER A 2 -7.97 40.80 -26.13
C SER A 2 -8.54 39.42 -25.77
N LYS A 3 -7.95 38.37 -26.32
CA LYS A 3 -8.24 36.99 -25.89
C LYS A 3 -7.71 36.79 -24.47
N GLN A 4 -8.58 36.79 -23.48
CA GLN A 4 -8.25 36.27 -22.16
C GLN A 4 -8.00 34.77 -22.30
N SER A 5 -6.73 34.36 -22.19
CA SER A 5 -6.37 32.97 -21.95
C SER A 5 -6.76 32.60 -20.55
N SER A 6 -7.91 31.95 -20.38
CA SER A 6 -8.23 31.30 -19.12
C SER A 6 -7.24 30.16 -18.92
N SER A 7 -6.24 30.33 -18.07
CA SER A 7 -5.41 29.24 -17.59
C SER A 7 -6.31 28.34 -16.75
N TYR A 8 -6.70 27.19 -17.30
CA TYR A 8 -7.34 26.13 -16.54
C TYR A 8 -6.32 25.63 -15.50
N HIS A 9 -6.50 26.05 -14.29
CA HIS A 9 -5.72 25.53 -13.17
C HIS A 9 -6.25 24.12 -12.86
N VAL A 10 -5.52 23.09 -13.28
CA VAL A 10 -5.85 21.72 -12.90
C VAL A 10 -5.52 21.60 -11.40
N PRO A 11 -6.51 21.31 -10.54
CA PRO A 11 -6.24 21.22 -9.11
C PRO A 11 -5.26 20.08 -8.83
N VAL A 12 -4.24 20.36 -8.02
CA VAL A 12 -3.20 19.40 -7.65
C VAL A 12 -3.79 18.38 -6.67
N THR A 13 -3.67 17.09 -7.01
CA THR A 13 -4.04 15.98 -6.13
C THR A 13 -2.79 15.47 -5.44
N TYR A 14 -2.80 15.39 -4.12
CA TYR A 14 -1.72 14.83 -3.32
C TYR A 14 -2.03 13.38 -2.94
N ILE A 15 -1.02 12.51 -2.99
CA ILE A 15 -1.16 11.09 -2.69
C ILE A 15 -0.19 10.71 -1.57
N TYR A 16 -0.72 10.21 -0.47
CA TYR A 16 0.05 9.68 0.65
C TYR A 16 -0.22 8.20 0.83
N SER A 17 0.84 7.42 0.94
CA SER A 17 0.75 5.96 1.10
C SER A 17 1.00 5.56 2.56
N VAL A 18 0.13 4.72 3.10
CA VAL A 18 0.31 4.08 4.41
C VAL A 18 0.94 2.71 4.20
N GLU A 19 2.20 2.59 4.57
CA GLU A 19 3.06 1.43 4.33
C GLU A 19 3.35 0.64 5.61
N GLY A 20 3.85 -0.57 5.44
CA GLY A 20 4.27 -1.45 6.53
C GLY A 20 3.97 -2.92 6.26
N ASN A 21 4.47 -3.79 7.13
CA ASN A 21 4.40 -5.23 6.98
C ASN A 21 2.95 -5.78 7.00
N ILE A 22 2.76 -7.02 6.58
CA ILE A 22 1.49 -7.74 6.79
C ILE A 22 1.30 -7.90 8.31
N GLY A 23 0.11 -7.54 8.83
CA GLY A 23 -0.15 -7.56 10.28
C GLY A 23 0.38 -6.33 11.05
N SER A 24 0.99 -5.33 10.40
CA SER A 24 1.52 -4.14 11.10
C SER A 24 0.44 -3.19 11.65
N GLY A 25 -0.83 -3.34 11.25
CA GLY A 25 -1.93 -2.49 11.71
C GLY A 25 -2.30 -1.35 10.76
N LYS A 26 -1.80 -1.34 9.52
CA LYS A 26 -2.14 -0.32 8.50
C LYS A 26 -3.64 -0.12 8.31
N SER A 27 -4.37 -1.19 8.05
CA SER A 27 -5.83 -1.13 7.79
C SER A 27 -6.59 -0.56 8.99
N THR A 28 -6.14 -0.88 10.20
CA THR A 28 -6.69 -0.32 11.45
C THR A 28 -6.41 1.18 11.53
N PHE A 29 -5.19 1.59 11.21
CA PHE A 29 -4.80 3.01 11.20
C PHE A 29 -5.55 3.81 10.13
N VAL A 30 -5.64 3.30 8.90
CA VAL A 30 -6.40 3.95 7.81
C VAL A 30 -7.88 4.10 8.18
N ARG A 31 -8.49 3.08 8.79
CA ARG A 31 -9.87 3.16 9.29
C ARG A 31 -10.00 4.21 10.39
N PHE A 32 -9.09 4.22 11.36
CA PHE A 32 -9.06 5.22 12.43
C PHE A 32 -8.94 6.66 11.86
N LEU A 33 -8.06 6.87 10.88
CA LEU A 33 -7.96 8.17 10.20
C LEU A 33 -9.27 8.56 9.54
N LYS A 34 -9.93 7.63 8.84
CA LYS A 34 -11.21 7.87 8.15
C LYS A 34 -12.31 8.29 9.12
N GLU A 35 -12.34 7.70 10.32
CA GLU A 35 -13.33 7.98 11.36
C GLU A 35 -13.07 9.30 12.10
N ASN A 36 -11.81 9.76 12.17
CA ASN A 36 -11.41 10.87 13.05
C ASN A 36 -10.89 12.12 12.30
N LEU A 37 -10.58 12.04 11.01
CA LEU A 37 -10.01 13.17 10.28
C LEU A 37 -11.05 14.21 9.85
N ASN A 38 -12.31 13.81 9.65
CA ASN A 38 -13.46 14.67 9.31
C ASN A 38 -13.14 15.78 8.27
N ASP A 39 -12.31 15.48 7.26
CA ASP A 39 -11.93 16.42 6.21
C ASP A 39 -12.56 15.97 4.87
N PRO A 40 -13.48 16.76 4.27
CA PRO A 40 -14.14 16.42 3.02
C PRO A 40 -13.17 16.42 1.81
N ASN A 41 -11.99 17.02 1.97
CA ASN A 41 -10.94 17.05 0.94
C ASN A 41 -10.00 15.86 1.01
N VAL A 42 -10.21 14.91 1.93
CA VAL A 42 -9.43 13.69 2.06
C VAL A 42 -10.24 12.47 1.64
N VAL A 43 -9.67 11.66 0.78
CA VAL A 43 -10.25 10.40 0.29
C VAL A 43 -9.36 9.24 0.70
N PHE A 44 -9.97 8.16 1.20
CA PHE A 44 -9.27 6.97 1.65
C PHE A 44 -9.45 5.83 0.66
N VAL A 45 -8.34 5.19 0.28
CA VAL A 45 -8.30 4.00 -0.59
C VAL A 45 -7.74 2.83 0.20
N GLN A 46 -8.54 1.80 0.40
CA GLN A 46 -8.12 0.56 1.05
C GLN A 46 -7.49 -0.41 0.05
N GLU A 47 -6.72 -1.37 0.56
CA GLU A 47 -6.18 -2.46 -0.22
C GLU A 47 -7.30 -3.31 -0.83
N PRO A 48 -7.30 -3.63 -2.14
CA PRO A 48 -8.40 -4.28 -2.84
C PRO A 48 -8.47 -5.80 -2.62
N VAL A 49 -8.43 -6.25 -1.38
CA VAL A 49 -8.45 -7.67 -1.00
C VAL A 49 -9.74 -8.34 -1.46
N ASP A 50 -10.86 -7.65 -1.40
CA ASP A 50 -12.17 -8.09 -1.90
C ASP A 50 -12.13 -8.42 -3.39
N VAL A 51 -11.41 -7.64 -4.20
CA VAL A 51 -11.20 -7.94 -5.63
C VAL A 51 -10.42 -9.24 -5.79
N TRP A 52 -9.37 -9.45 -4.98
CA TRP A 52 -8.56 -10.67 -5.05
C TRP A 52 -9.35 -11.92 -4.66
N GLU A 53 -10.29 -11.79 -3.74
CA GLU A 53 -11.18 -12.87 -3.31
C GLU A 53 -12.22 -13.25 -4.38
N THR A 54 -12.46 -12.42 -5.39
CA THR A 54 -13.34 -12.77 -6.52
C THR A 54 -12.67 -13.70 -7.53
N ILE A 55 -11.33 -13.71 -7.60
CA ILE A 55 -10.58 -14.54 -8.53
C ILE A 55 -10.40 -15.94 -7.94
N LYS A 56 -11.19 -16.87 -8.45
CA LYS A 56 -11.29 -18.24 -7.93
C LYS A 56 -11.11 -19.25 -9.05
N ASP A 57 -10.55 -20.40 -8.69
CA ASP A 57 -10.55 -21.55 -9.58
C ASP A 57 -11.93 -22.29 -9.59
N LYS A 58 -12.01 -23.38 -10.38
CA LYS A 58 -13.22 -24.22 -10.48
C LYS A 58 -13.67 -24.85 -9.16
N ASN A 59 -12.77 -24.93 -8.17
CA ASN A 59 -13.06 -25.49 -6.85
C ASN A 59 -13.43 -24.40 -5.83
N GLY A 60 -13.47 -23.12 -6.25
CA GLY A 60 -13.78 -21.96 -5.39
C GLY A 60 -12.59 -21.44 -4.59
N GLU A 61 -11.37 -21.94 -4.82
CA GLU A 61 -10.18 -21.49 -4.11
C GLU A 61 -9.65 -20.18 -4.71
N THR A 62 -9.44 -19.16 -3.86
CA THR A 62 -9.04 -17.82 -4.30
C THR A 62 -7.57 -17.78 -4.72
N ILE A 63 -7.21 -16.81 -5.56
CA ILE A 63 -5.81 -16.55 -5.94
C ILE A 63 -4.92 -16.27 -4.72
N LEU A 64 -5.45 -15.60 -3.70
CA LEU A 64 -4.73 -15.30 -2.46
C LEU A 64 -4.42 -16.57 -1.67
N THR A 65 -5.40 -17.47 -1.51
CA THR A 65 -5.22 -18.77 -0.85
C THR A 65 -4.19 -19.62 -1.60
N LYS A 66 -4.29 -19.67 -2.94
CA LYS A 66 -3.32 -20.39 -3.78
C LYS A 66 -1.90 -19.84 -3.63
N PHE A 67 -1.75 -18.53 -3.61
CA PHE A 67 -0.46 -17.88 -3.41
C PHE A 67 0.16 -18.25 -2.06
N TYR A 68 -0.58 -18.21 -0.95
CA TYR A 68 -0.05 -18.60 0.35
C TYR A 68 0.29 -20.09 0.44
N ARG A 69 -0.47 -20.95 -0.25
CA ARG A 69 -0.20 -22.40 -0.29
C ARG A 69 1.00 -22.76 -1.16
N SER A 70 1.15 -22.13 -2.31
CA SER A 70 2.22 -22.39 -3.30
C SER A 70 2.64 -21.10 -3.98
N ASN A 71 3.52 -20.34 -3.32
CA ASN A 71 4.01 -19.10 -3.90
C ASN A 71 4.91 -19.32 -5.11
N GLU A 72 5.49 -20.53 -5.29
CA GLU A 72 6.27 -20.88 -6.49
C GLU A 72 5.41 -20.87 -7.75
N ASP A 73 4.17 -21.34 -7.65
CA ASP A 73 3.27 -21.43 -8.80
C ASP A 73 2.47 -20.14 -9.05
N TYR A 74 2.19 -19.37 -7.98
CA TYR A 74 1.23 -18.29 -8.06
C TYR A 74 1.81 -16.90 -7.76
N ALA A 75 3.11 -16.77 -7.46
CA ALA A 75 3.72 -15.48 -7.12
C ALA A 75 3.54 -14.43 -8.22
N PHE A 76 3.89 -14.76 -9.46
CA PHE A 76 3.76 -13.83 -10.58
C PHE A 76 2.30 -13.45 -10.84
N ALA A 77 1.40 -14.43 -10.91
CA ALA A 77 -0.02 -14.20 -11.16
C ALA A 77 -0.64 -13.31 -10.06
N PHE A 78 -0.31 -13.60 -8.80
CA PHE A 78 -0.81 -12.81 -7.67
C PHE A 78 -0.23 -11.39 -7.65
N GLN A 79 1.08 -11.20 -7.91
CA GLN A 79 1.69 -9.87 -7.94
C GLN A 79 1.15 -9.02 -9.10
N MET A 80 0.90 -9.60 -10.27
CA MET A 80 0.24 -8.90 -11.37
C MET A 80 -1.17 -8.49 -10.99
N MET A 81 -1.96 -9.36 -10.32
CA MET A 81 -3.30 -9.03 -9.85
C MET A 81 -3.28 -7.92 -8.79
N ALA A 82 -2.39 -8.00 -7.81
CA ALA A 82 -2.24 -7.00 -6.75
C ALA A 82 -1.90 -5.63 -7.35
N TYR A 83 -0.90 -5.56 -8.21
CA TYR A 83 -0.47 -4.37 -8.90
C TYR A 83 -1.59 -3.73 -9.75
N ILE A 84 -2.20 -4.51 -10.67
CA ILE A 84 -3.20 -4.00 -11.60
C ILE A 84 -4.46 -3.53 -10.88
N SER A 85 -4.93 -4.27 -9.88
CA SER A 85 -6.13 -3.89 -9.11
C SER A 85 -5.90 -2.62 -8.29
N ARG A 86 -4.74 -2.48 -7.64
CA ARG A 86 -4.35 -1.27 -6.90
C ARG A 86 -4.22 -0.07 -7.83
N LEU A 87 -3.54 -0.22 -8.96
CA LEU A 87 -3.41 0.80 -9.99
C LEU A 87 -4.78 1.26 -10.49
N SER A 88 -5.68 0.33 -10.79
CA SER A 88 -7.03 0.62 -11.28
C SER A 88 -7.85 1.43 -10.29
N ILE A 89 -7.87 1.03 -9.02
CA ILE A 89 -8.61 1.75 -7.97
C ILE A 89 -8.02 3.13 -7.75
N LEU A 90 -6.69 3.25 -7.66
CA LEU A 90 -6.03 4.54 -7.44
C LEU A 90 -6.29 5.50 -8.60
N LYS A 91 -6.14 5.04 -9.85
CA LYS A 91 -6.45 5.82 -11.05
C LYS A 91 -7.89 6.31 -11.07
N LYS A 92 -8.85 5.44 -10.78
CA LYS A 92 -10.28 5.79 -10.69
C LYS A 92 -10.50 6.84 -9.60
N THR A 93 -9.93 6.66 -8.42
CA THR A 93 -10.08 7.60 -7.29
C THR A 93 -9.53 8.98 -7.63
N ILE A 94 -8.38 9.08 -8.29
CA ILE A 94 -7.79 10.35 -8.74
C ILE A 94 -8.74 11.07 -9.71
N LEU A 95 -9.28 10.36 -10.69
CA LEU A 95 -10.17 10.94 -11.70
C LEU A 95 -11.50 11.42 -11.10
N GLU A 96 -12.03 10.71 -10.12
CA GLU A 96 -13.30 11.04 -9.44
C GLU A 96 -13.15 12.12 -8.36
N ASN A 97 -11.92 12.44 -7.93
CA ASN A 97 -11.64 13.35 -6.81
C ASN A 97 -10.54 14.36 -7.15
N PRO A 98 -10.69 15.17 -8.20
CA PRO A 98 -9.66 16.13 -8.59
C PRO A 98 -9.40 17.15 -7.49
N GLY A 99 -8.12 17.40 -7.18
CA GLY A 99 -7.67 18.36 -6.17
C GLY A 99 -7.81 17.92 -4.72
N LYS A 100 -8.24 16.68 -4.47
CA LYS A 100 -8.30 16.13 -3.10
C LYS A 100 -7.00 15.43 -2.72
N THR A 101 -6.79 15.31 -1.42
CA THR A 101 -5.72 14.48 -0.85
C THR A 101 -6.18 13.03 -0.78
N ILE A 102 -5.41 12.11 -1.34
CA ILE A 102 -5.69 10.67 -1.34
C ILE A 102 -4.76 9.98 -0.35
N ILE A 103 -5.34 9.26 0.60
CA ILE A 103 -4.62 8.40 1.54
C ILE A 103 -4.87 6.95 1.12
N THR A 104 -3.83 6.27 0.67
CA THR A 104 -3.95 4.88 0.21
C THR A 104 -3.30 3.89 1.16
N GLU A 105 -3.96 2.75 1.40
CA GLU A 105 -3.31 1.60 2.06
C GLU A 105 -2.45 0.89 1.03
N ARG A 106 -1.13 1.04 1.16
CA ARG A 106 -0.09 0.70 0.19
C ARG A 106 -0.22 1.49 -1.14
N CYS A 107 0.84 1.49 -1.90
CA CYS A 107 0.89 2.03 -3.25
C CYS A 107 1.48 1.00 -4.23
N VAL A 108 1.44 1.29 -5.52
CA VAL A 108 2.02 0.42 -6.54
C VAL A 108 3.54 0.23 -6.39
N GLU A 109 4.23 1.20 -5.77
CA GLU A 109 5.66 1.09 -5.49
C GLU A 109 5.95 0.02 -4.43
N THR A 110 5.03 -0.23 -3.47
CA THR A 110 5.13 -1.34 -2.51
C THR A 110 5.11 -2.68 -3.22
N ASP A 111 4.20 -2.84 -4.19
CA ASP A 111 4.12 -4.07 -4.97
C ASP A 111 5.45 -4.34 -5.69
N LYS A 112 6.08 -3.31 -6.29
CA LYS A 112 7.36 -3.41 -6.99
C LYS A 112 8.54 -3.63 -6.04
N ASN A 113 8.72 -2.73 -5.07
CA ASN A 113 9.96 -2.63 -4.30
C ASN A 113 10.02 -3.62 -3.12
N VAL A 114 8.87 -4.08 -2.64
CA VAL A 114 8.79 -5.04 -1.54
C VAL A 114 8.43 -6.41 -2.08
N PHE A 115 7.19 -6.60 -2.55
CA PHE A 115 6.68 -7.94 -2.80
C PHE A 115 7.24 -8.59 -4.07
N ALA A 116 7.15 -7.94 -5.22
CA ALA A 116 7.66 -8.51 -6.46
C ALA A 116 9.18 -8.69 -6.42
N LYS A 117 9.91 -7.69 -5.88
CA LYS A 117 11.38 -7.76 -5.73
C LYS A 117 11.79 -8.89 -4.81
N MET A 118 11.17 -9.01 -3.63
CA MET A 118 11.45 -10.08 -2.67
C MET A 118 11.19 -11.47 -3.26
N LEU A 119 10.07 -11.64 -3.97
CA LEU A 119 9.70 -12.91 -4.58
C LEU A 119 10.61 -13.26 -5.75
N TYR A 120 11.07 -12.27 -6.51
CA TYR A 120 12.09 -12.46 -7.54
C TYR A 120 13.43 -12.87 -6.92
N ASP A 121 13.93 -12.15 -5.93
CA ASP A 121 15.22 -12.44 -5.28
C ASP A 121 15.24 -13.81 -4.58
N SER A 122 14.08 -14.30 -4.13
CA SER A 122 13.93 -15.64 -3.57
C SER A 122 13.63 -16.73 -4.61
N GLY A 123 13.66 -16.40 -5.92
CA GLY A 123 13.43 -17.34 -7.03
C GLY A 123 11.98 -17.77 -7.21
N LYS A 124 11.02 -17.14 -6.52
CA LYS A 124 9.58 -17.44 -6.64
C LYS A 124 8.93 -16.78 -7.86
N ILE A 125 9.49 -15.67 -8.34
CA ILE A 125 9.19 -15.08 -9.64
C ILE A 125 10.42 -15.29 -10.52
N LYS A 126 10.23 -15.85 -11.71
CA LYS A 126 11.32 -16.13 -12.64
C LYS A 126 11.78 -14.87 -13.36
N GLU A 127 13.01 -14.89 -13.88
CA GLU A 127 13.63 -13.75 -14.58
C GLU A 127 12.71 -13.14 -15.65
N VAL A 128 12.14 -13.95 -16.53
CA VAL A 128 11.26 -13.46 -17.62
C VAL A 128 9.97 -12.87 -17.07
N GLU A 129 9.40 -13.48 -16.04
CA GLU A 129 8.18 -13.00 -15.37
C GLU A 129 8.42 -11.65 -14.70
N TYR A 130 9.58 -11.47 -14.03
CA TYR A 130 9.95 -10.22 -13.39
C TYR A 130 10.18 -9.10 -14.41
N GLN A 131 10.82 -9.41 -15.56
CA GLN A 131 10.96 -8.45 -16.64
C GLN A 131 9.60 -8.01 -17.22
N ILE A 132 8.66 -8.94 -17.38
CA ILE A 132 7.28 -8.62 -17.80
C ILE A 132 6.63 -7.70 -16.77
N TYR A 133 6.73 -8.03 -15.47
CA TYR A 133 6.20 -7.20 -14.39
C TYR A 133 6.74 -5.77 -14.45
N LEU A 134 8.06 -5.60 -14.58
CA LEU A 134 8.70 -4.28 -14.65
C LEU A 134 8.25 -3.50 -15.88
N LYS A 135 8.09 -4.14 -17.04
CA LYS A 135 7.58 -3.51 -18.26
C LYS A 135 6.18 -2.91 -18.06
N TRP A 136 5.27 -3.68 -17.45
CA TRP A 136 3.93 -3.20 -17.14
C TRP A 136 3.95 -2.09 -16.10
N PHE A 137 4.80 -2.22 -15.08
CA PHE A 137 4.95 -1.20 -14.06
C PHE A 137 5.42 0.14 -14.67
N ASP A 138 6.46 0.13 -15.48
CA ASP A 138 7.04 1.32 -16.08
C ASP A 138 6.05 1.99 -17.06
N GLU A 139 5.28 1.21 -17.82
CA GLU A 139 4.28 1.72 -18.76
C GLU A 139 3.11 2.43 -18.08
N PHE A 140 2.58 1.85 -17.01
CA PHE A 140 1.30 2.29 -16.44
C PHE A 140 1.40 3.03 -15.11
N SER A 141 2.58 3.09 -14.48
CA SER A 141 2.75 3.74 -13.16
C SER A 141 3.61 5.01 -13.22
N SER A 142 4.22 5.32 -14.34
CA SER A 142 5.15 6.46 -14.49
C SER A 142 4.55 7.82 -14.14
N TYR A 143 3.22 7.97 -14.22
CA TYR A 143 2.49 9.18 -13.90
C TYR A 143 1.91 9.21 -12.47
N LEU A 144 2.03 8.12 -11.73
CA LEU A 144 1.58 8.06 -10.33
C LEU A 144 2.71 8.48 -9.41
N HIS A 145 2.55 9.65 -8.82
CA HIS A 145 3.50 10.16 -7.85
C HIS A 145 2.92 10.07 -6.45
N VAL A 146 3.66 9.45 -5.52
CA VAL A 146 3.35 9.45 -4.09
C VAL A 146 4.14 10.60 -3.46
N ASP A 147 3.43 11.55 -2.84
CA ASP A 147 4.00 12.78 -2.28
C ASP A 147 4.63 12.57 -0.90
N GLY A 148 4.23 11.52 -0.20
CA GLY A 148 4.82 11.14 1.08
C GLY A 148 4.33 9.79 1.58
N THR A 149 5.10 9.21 2.47
CA THR A 149 4.86 7.86 2.99
C THR A 149 4.70 7.88 4.51
N ILE A 150 3.71 7.17 5.01
CA ILE A 150 3.48 6.92 6.43
C ILE A 150 3.82 5.44 6.70
N TYR A 151 4.94 5.19 7.39
CA TYR A 151 5.40 3.85 7.70
C TYR A 151 4.92 3.41 9.08
N ILE A 152 4.00 2.45 9.10
CA ILE A 152 3.54 1.78 10.34
C ILE A 152 4.55 0.69 10.66
N TYR A 153 5.55 1.06 11.46
CA TYR A 153 6.63 0.18 11.88
C TYR A 153 6.14 -0.77 12.97
N THR A 154 6.31 -2.06 12.74
CA THR A 154 5.96 -3.14 13.67
C THR A 154 6.93 -4.29 13.43
N THR A 155 7.47 -4.88 14.51
CA THR A 155 8.39 -6.01 14.40
C THR A 155 7.74 -7.21 13.72
N PRO A 156 8.50 -8.04 12.98
CA PRO A 156 7.97 -9.24 12.33
C PRO A 156 7.27 -10.19 13.30
N GLN A 157 7.79 -10.35 14.54
CA GLN A 157 7.16 -11.19 15.55
C GLN A 157 5.76 -10.67 15.91
N LYS A 158 5.61 -9.38 16.21
CA LYS A 158 4.30 -8.78 16.51
C LYS A 158 3.34 -8.86 15.33
N CYS A 159 3.86 -8.72 14.12
CA CYS A 159 3.09 -8.93 12.89
C CYS A 159 2.56 -10.37 12.80
N SER A 160 3.41 -11.37 13.08
CA SER A 160 3.03 -12.78 13.11
C SER A 160 1.93 -13.06 14.12
N ASP A 161 2.06 -12.56 15.36
CA ASP A 161 1.06 -12.72 16.41
C ASP A 161 -0.30 -12.15 15.97
N ARG A 162 -0.30 -10.98 15.33
CA ARG A 162 -1.52 -10.34 14.84
C ARG A 162 -2.15 -11.06 13.64
N VAL A 163 -1.33 -11.61 12.73
CA VAL A 163 -1.79 -12.44 11.61
C VAL A 163 -2.48 -13.70 12.14
N GLN A 164 -1.86 -14.39 13.10
CA GLN A 164 -2.44 -15.58 13.74
C GLN A 164 -3.75 -15.25 14.48
N LYS A 165 -3.78 -14.16 15.26
CA LYS A 165 -4.99 -13.69 15.96
C LYS A 165 -6.14 -13.34 15.01
N ARG A 166 -5.82 -12.73 13.85
CA ARG A 166 -6.80 -12.39 12.81
C ARG A 166 -7.42 -13.61 12.15
N ASN A 167 -6.68 -14.70 12.04
CA ASN A 167 -7.10 -16.01 11.54
C ASN A 167 -7.93 -15.95 10.24
N ARG A 168 -7.45 -15.22 9.24
CA ARG A 168 -8.11 -15.14 7.92
C ARG A 168 -8.01 -16.49 7.22
N THR A 169 -9.11 -16.98 6.66
CA THR A 169 -9.17 -18.26 5.94
C THR A 169 -8.11 -18.32 4.83
N GLY A 170 -7.30 -19.39 4.82
CA GLY A 170 -6.26 -19.62 3.82
C GLY A 170 -5.00 -18.77 3.98
N GLU A 171 -4.92 -17.92 5.01
CA GLU A 171 -3.72 -17.11 5.30
C GLU A 171 -2.80 -17.85 6.29
N SER A 172 -1.74 -18.45 5.76
CA SER A 172 -0.66 -19.04 6.56
C SER A 172 0.66 -18.41 6.13
N ILE A 173 1.17 -17.48 6.93
CA ILE A 173 2.35 -16.69 6.60
C ILE A 173 3.49 -17.07 7.55
N PRO A 174 4.57 -17.72 7.05
CA PRO A 174 5.74 -18.04 7.85
C PRO A 174 6.42 -16.77 8.37
N ILE A 175 7.06 -16.86 9.54
CA ILE A 175 7.77 -15.73 10.14
C ILE A 175 8.89 -15.23 9.23
N GLU A 176 9.59 -16.10 8.54
CA GLU A 176 10.68 -15.78 7.62
C GLU A 176 10.20 -14.92 6.44
N TYR A 177 8.94 -15.12 6.01
CA TYR A 177 8.32 -14.28 4.99
C TYR A 177 8.06 -12.86 5.53
N LEU A 178 7.56 -12.75 6.76
CA LEU A 178 7.34 -11.45 7.41
C LEU A 178 8.67 -10.72 7.70
N GLU A 179 9.71 -11.43 8.10
CA GLU A 179 11.06 -10.88 8.25
C GLU A 179 11.60 -10.37 6.92
N SER A 180 11.37 -11.10 5.84
CA SER A 180 11.77 -10.69 4.51
C SER A 180 11.00 -9.43 4.08
N CYS A 181 9.66 -9.42 4.21
CA CYS A 181 8.86 -8.24 3.95
C CYS A 181 9.34 -7.00 4.74
N HIS A 182 9.70 -7.19 6.01
CA HIS A 182 10.22 -6.12 6.86
C HIS A 182 11.53 -5.54 6.30
N ARG A 183 12.51 -6.40 6.00
CA ARG A 183 13.79 -5.97 5.40
C ARG A 183 13.61 -5.20 4.09
N TYR A 184 12.70 -5.65 3.22
CA TYR A 184 12.44 -4.98 1.94
C TYR A 184 11.73 -3.64 2.12
N HIS A 185 10.81 -3.51 3.10
CA HIS A 185 10.23 -2.20 3.45
C HIS A 185 11.30 -1.23 3.94
N ASP A 186 12.14 -1.65 4.90
CA ASP A 186 13.22 -0.82 5.44
C ASP A 186 14.22 -0.42 4.35
N ALA A 187 14.65 -1.37 3.52
CA ALA A 187 15.56 -1.08 2.43
C ALA A 187 14.98 -0.08 1.42
N TRP A 188 13.71 -0.23 1.05
CA TRP A 188 13.04 0.68 0.14
C TRP A 188 12.84 2.07 0.75
N LEU A 189 12.23 2.14 1.94
CA LEU A 189 11.82 3.41 2.54
C LEU A 189 13.01 4.25 3.02
N ASN A 190 14.07 3.61 3.56
CA ASN A 190 15.27 4.31 4.00
C ASN A 190 16.12 4.86 2.82
N ASN A 191 15.97 4.30 1.63
CA ASN A 191 16.64 4.79 0.42
C ASN A 191 15.73 5.67 -0.46
N SER A 192 14.52 5.96 -0.02
CA SER A 192 13.60 6.85 -0.73
C SER A 192 13.90 8.31 -0.40
N ASN A 193 13.87 9.17 -1.43
CA ASN A 193 13.99 10.62 -1.27
C ASN A 193 12.65 11.30 -0.91
N LYS A 194 11.57 10.51 -0.75
CA LYS A 194 10.24 11.03 -0.44
C LYS A 194 10.11 11.34 1.06
N PRO A 195 9.29 12.33 1.43
CA PRO A 195 8.94 12.56 2.82
C PRO A 195 8.43 11.29 3.49
N LEU A 196 8.96 10.96 4.68
CA LEU A 196 8.64 9.75 5.43
C LEU A 196 8.24 10.08 6.87
N LEU A 197 7.07 9.64 7.29
CA LEU A 197 6.63 9.64 8.69
C LEU A 197 6.63 8.20 9.22
N THR A 198 7.49 7.88 10.16
CA THR A 198 7.49 6.57 10.82
C THR A 198 6.67 6.62 12.12
N LEU A 199 5.70 5.72 12.23
CA LEU A 199 4.85 5.54 13.41
C LEU A 199 5.07 4.15 13.99
N LEU A 200 5.58 4.08 15.22
CA LEU A 200 5.76 2.82 15.93
C LEU A 200 4.40 2.22 16.32
N ASN A 201 4.23 0.92 16.14
CA ASN A 201 2.99 0.21 16.40
C ASN A 201 3.21 -1.18 17.04
N GLU A 202 4.10 -1.24 18.05
CA GLU A 202 4.51 -2.47 18.73
C GLU A 202 3.49 -2.96 19.76
N PHE A 203 2.73 -2.05 20.37
CA PHE A 203 1.79 -2.38 21.43
C PHE A 203 0.35 -2.44 20.92
N ASP A 204 -0.52 -3.12 21.62
CA ASP A 204 -1.96 -3.00 21.41
C ASP A 204 -2.36 -1.63 21.97
N VAL A 205 -2.68 -0.71 21.07
CA VAL A 205 -2.65 0.76 21.27
C VAL A 205 -3.82 1.20 22.14
N GLU A 206 -3.56 1.97 23.18
CA GLU A 206 -4.59 2.70 23.93
C GLU A 206 -5.09 3.91 23.12
N GLU A 207 -6.29 4.40 23.42
CA GLU A 207 -6.97 5.46 22.66
C GLU A 207 -6.12 6.75 22.52
N HIS A 208 -5.41 7.13 23.59
CA HIS A 208 -4.54 8.32 23.57
C HIS A 208 -3.35 8.21 22.60
N GLU A 209 -2.79 7.01 22.42
CA GLU A 209 -1.70 6.81 21.44
C GLU A 209 -2.19 6.89 19.99
N HIS A 210 -3.44 6.52 19.73
CA HIS A 210 -4.06 6.74 18.43
C HIS A 210 -4.21 8.22 18.12
N MET A 211 -4.57 9.03 19.12
CA MET A 211 -4.69 10.49 18.96
C MET A 211 -3.33 11.15 18.71
N ASP A 212 -2.26 10.72 19.39
CA ASP A 212 -0.89 11.21 19.10
C ASP A 212 -0.45 10.88 17.66
N LYS A 213 -0.74 9.67 17.19
CA LYS A 213 -0.49 9.28 15.79
C LYS A 213 -1.29 10.14 14.80
N LEU A 214 -2.54 10.47 15.12
CA LEU A 214 -3.38 11.36 14.30
C LEU A 214 -2.78 12.77 14.20
N GLU A 215 -2.33 13.34 15.31
CA GLU A 215 -1.72 14.67 15.30
C GLU A 215 -0.39 14.70 14.52
N LYS A 216 0.45 13.66 14.67
CA LYS A 216 1.67 13.52 13.87
C LYS A 216 1.33 13.41 12.37
N PHE A 217 0.31 12.64 12.03
CA PHE A 217 -0.16 12.50 10.65
C PHE A 217 -0.67 13.83 10.07
N LYS A 218 -1.56 14.54 10.78
CA LYS A 218 -2.06 15.86 10.36
C LYS A 218 -0.92 16.84 10.10
N LYS A 219 0.04 16.90 11.02
CA LYS A 219 1.21 17.76 10.87
C LYS A 219 2.04 17.37 9.63
N PHE A 220 2.20 16.09 9.37
CA PHE A 220 2.97 15.58 8.24
C PHE A 220 2.35 15.96 6.89
N ILE A 221 1.05 15.70 6.68
CA ILE A 221 0.38 16.05 5.42
C ILE A 221 0.28 17.55 5.20
N ASN A 222 0.04 18.34 6.24
CA ASN A 222 -0.03 19.81 6.13
C ASN A 222 1.31 20.45 5.82
N LEU A 223 2.43 19.89 6.29
CA LEU A 223 3.77 20.37 5.98
C LEU A 223 4.12 20.15 4.51
N ASN A 224 3.68 19.02 3.93
CA ASN A 224 4.00 18.65 2.55
C ASN A 224 3.09 19.35 1.51
N ILE A 225 1.88 19.76 1.88
CA ILE A 225 0.97 20.53 1.00
C ILE A 225 1.40 22.00 0.84
N LYS A 226 2.19 22.54 1.76
CA LYS A 226 2.62 23.94 1.77
C LYS A 226 3.93 24.23 1.01
N GLN A 227 4.56 23.22 0.48
CA GLN A 227 5.78 23.36 -0.33
C GLN A 227 5.45 23.38 -1.83
#